data_39a5b4fd12c9828159d08dabaa25346d
#
_entry.id   39a5b4fd12c9828159d08dabaa25346d
#
_cell.length_a   1.000
_cell.length_b   1.000
_cell.length_c   1.000
_cell.angle_alpha   90.00
_cell.angle_beta   90.00
_cell.angle_gamma   90.00
#
_symmetry.space_group_name_H-M   'P 1'
#
loop_
_entity.id
_entity.type
_entity.pdbx_description
1 polymer ?
#
loop_
_entity_poly.entity_id
_entity_poly.type
_entity_poly.pdbx_seq_one_letter_code
_entity_poly.pdbx_strand_id
1 'polypeptide(L)'
;TLDSLARAGTYAEIYPVYPSNTFPSHYAMATGLHPDHHGVVNNNFYDRKIGRKLSVFDAEDVRLPGFWSGEPIWNTAERQGLTANIFMWPGSEVPIDGHQATVWTPYSSKPTYYQRADWVIEAMTRPEAEIPELVMWYFEEPDATMHTYGPDSPQAVAQAEHIDSVLRYFFREIRRSPVFERINFIVTADHGMAALSPERYINLMPLLDTTQVIRTVPGTPFGLEVKEEYADTAIRILRRTGHMKAWRREQMPRRFHYGTHPTRLTNIIVIPETGWTLDYAAETRLVRKRGTHGFDNRDRDMHMVF
;
A
#
# COMPACT_ATOMS: atom_id res chain seq x y z
N THR A 1 12.98 13.13 -16.30
CA THR A 1 12.78 11.77 -16.91
C THR A 1 11.31 11.44 -16.99
N LEU A 2 10.56 11.51 -15.88
CA LEU A 2 9.13 11.20 -15.85
C LEU A 2 8.33 12.04 -16.84
N ASP A 3 8.53 13.35 -16.89
CA ASP A 3 7.87 14.22 -17.88
C ASP A 3 8.17 13.82 -19.34
N SER A 4 9.37 13.31 -19.61
CA SER A 4 9.73 12.84 -20.95
C SER A 4 9.02 11.54 -21.29
N LEU A 5 8.87 10.63 -20.32
CA LEU A 5 8.11 9.39 -20.47
C LEU A 5 6.62 9.68 -20.70
N ALA A 6 6.04 10.58 -19.89
CA ALA A 6 4.65 11.01 -20.03
C ALA A 6 4.35 11.62 -21.41
N ARG A 7 5.29 12.40 -21.97
CA ARG A 7 5.16 12.96 -23.33
C ARG A 7 5.34 11.94 -24.46
N ALA A 8 6.15 10.90 -24.23
CA ALA A 8 6.44 9.89 -25.24
C ALA A 8 5.47 8.70 -25.20
N GLY A 9 4.82 8.48 -24.08
CA GLY A 9 3.91 7.39 -23.84
C GLY A 9 2.48 7.85 -23.51
N THR A 10 1.84 7.14 -22.61
CA THR A 10 0.53 7.48 -22.06
C THR A 10 0.69 7.85 -20.60
N TYR A 11 0.01 8.91 -20.18
CA TYR A 11 -0.06 9.33 -18.77
C TYR A 11 -1.51 9.33 -18.31
N ALA A 12 -1.74 8.86 -17.10
CA ALA A 12 -3.04 8.94 -16.44
C ALA A 12 -2.87 9.20 -14.94
N GLU A 13 -3.79 9.98 -14.39
CA GLU A 13 -4.03 10.05 -12.95
C GLU A 13 -5.08 9.00 -12.62
N ILE A 14 -4.78 8.09 -11.70
CA ILE A 14 -5.66 6.97 -11.36
C ILE A 14 -5.93 6.89 -9.86
N TYR A 15 -7.00 6.20 -9.50
CA TYR A 15 -7.38 5.96 -8.10
C TYR A 15 -6.71 4.69 -7.58
N PRO A 16 -6.09 4.71 -6.38
CA PRO A 16 -5.70 3.47 -5.71
C PRO A 16 -6.93 2.67 -5.29
N VAL A 17 -6.74 1.40 -4.93
CA VAL A 17 -7.78 0.65 -4.21
C VAL A 17 -8.00 1.26 -2.83
N TYR A 18 -9.08 0.86 -2.15
CA TYR A 18 -9.29 1.25 -0.77
C TYR A 18 -8.99 0.04 0.15
N PRO A 19 -8.25 0.22 1.26
CA PRO A 19 -7.59 1.46 1.68
C PRO A 19 -6.36 1.77 0.80
N SER A 20 -6.11 3.07 0.60
CA SER A 20 -4.98 3.60 -0.17
C SER A 20 -3.67 3.46 0.61
N ASN A 21 -3.29 2.23 0.90
CA ASN A 21 -2.11 1.85 1.67
C ASN A 21 -1.20 0.95 0.85
N THR A 22 0.09 0.95 1.19
CA THR A 22 1.17 0.34 0.41
C THR A 22 0.89 -1.12 0.02
N PHE A 23 0.69 -2.00 1.00
CA PHE A 23 0.55 -3.42 0.70
C PHE A 23 -0.79 -3.77 0.04
N PRO A 24 -1.95 -3.24 0.50
CA PRO A 24 -3.20 -3.41 -0.22
C PRO A 24 -3.12 -2.99 -1.69
N SER A 25 -2.52 -1.83 -1.99
CA SER A 25 -2.41 -1.32 -3.36
C SER A 25 -1.45 -2.13 -4.23
N HIS A 26 -0.25 -2.44 -3.72
CA HIS A 26 0.73 -3.24 -4.46
C HIS A 26 0.19 -4.63 -4.82
N TYR A 27 -0.47 -5.27 -3.85
CA TYR A 27 -0.98 -6.61 -4.09
C TYR A 27 -2.26 -6.60 -4.95
N ALA A 28 -3.04 -5.51 -4.90
CA ALA A 28 -4.14 -5.31 -5.84
C ALA A 28 -3.63 -5.13 -7.28
N MET A 29 -2.54 -4.38 -7.50
CA MET A 29 -1.91 -4.26 -8.82
C MET A 29 -1.38 -5.61 -9.33
N ALA A 30 -0.86 -6.45 -8.44
CA ALA A 30 -0.34 -7.76 -8.82
C ALA A 30 -1.42 -8.81 -9.10
N THR A 31 -2.62 -8.69 -8.49
CA THR A 31 -3.67 -9.72 -8.58
C THR A 31 -4.90 -9.29 -9.36
N GLY A 32 -5.10 -7.99 -9.59
CA GLY A 32 -6.35 -7.44 -10.11
C GLY A 32 -7.53 -7.54 -9.14
N LEU A 33 -7.29 -7.86 -7.86
CA LEU A 33 -8.32 -8.04 -6.84
C LEU A 33 -8.35 -6.87 -5.86
N HIS A 34 -9.53 -6.60 -5.28
CA HIS A 34 -9.65 -5.68 -4.15
C HIS A 34 -9.18 -6.33 -2.83
N PRO A 35 -8.80 -5.55 -1.80
CA PRO A 35 -8.27 -6.03 -0.52
C PRO A 35 -9.13 -7.08 0.19
N ASP A 36 -10.46 -6.97 0.11
CA ASP A 36 -11.38 -7.97 0.67
C ASP A 36 -11.25 -9.37 0.04
N HIS A 37 -10.77 -9.42 -1.22
CA HIS A 37 -10.61 -10.67 -1.98
C HIS A 37 -9.19 -11.22 -1.90
N HIS A 38 -8.17 -10.35 -1.97
CA HIS A 38 -6.79 -10.82 -1.87
C HIS A 38 -6.28 -10.93 -0.42
N GLY A 39 -7.07 -10.49 0.57
CA GLY A 39 -6.84 -10.73 1.99
C GLY A 39 -5.93 -9.72 2.70
N VAL A 40 -5.13 -8.93 2.01
CA VAL A 40 -4.29 -7.89 2.62
C VAL A 40 -5.15 -6.63 2.80
N VAL A 41 -5.96 -6.62 3.85
CA VAL A 41 -6.99 -5.59 4.07
C VAL A 41 -6.45 -4.27 4.59
N ASN A 42 -5.23 -4.24 5.11
CA ASN A 42 -4.52 -3.03 5.57
C ASN A 42 -3.04 -3.38 5.80
N ASN A 43 -2.19 -2.40 6.10
CA ASN A 43 -0.81 -2.65 6.52
C ASN A 43 -0.73 -3.31 7.92
N ASN A 44 -1.74 -3.07 8.75
CA ASN A 44 -1.91 -3.76 10.04
C ASN A 44 -3.38 -4.14 10.22
N PHE A 45 -3.66 -5.35 10.67
CA PHE A 45 -5.02 -5.82 10.93
C PHE A 45 -5.04 -6.93 11.98
N TYR A 46 -6.20 -7.21 12.55
CA TYR A 46 -6.41 -8.36 13.43
C TYR A 46 -7.12 -9.46 12.64
N ASP A 47 -6.55 -10.65 12.62
CA ASP A 47 -7.21 -11.82 12.03
C ASP A 47 -7.87 -12.67 13.11
N ARG A 48 -9.21 -12.75 13.08
CA ARG A 48 -9.99 -13.50 14.05
C ARG A 48 -9.77 -15.01 13.95
N LYS A 49 -9.44 -15.54 12.79
CA LYS A 49 -9.14 -16.96 12.58
C LYS A 49 -7.80 -17.34 13.20
N ILE A 50 -6.81 -16.47 13.07
CA ILE A 50 -5.47 -16.67 13.66
C ILE A 50 -5.46 -16.25 15.13
N GLY A 51 -6.35 -15.34 15.55
CA GLY A 51 -6.48 -14.88 16.92
C GLY A 51 -5.46 -13.82 17.36
N ARG A 52 -4.76 -13.16 16.41
CA ARG A 52 -3.78 -12.12 16.74
C ARG A 52 -3.73 -11.00 15.70
N LYS A 53 -3.09 -9.89 16.08
CA LYS A 53 -2.74 -8.82 15.16
C LYS A 53 -1.64 -9.29 14.21
N LEU A 54 -1.79 -8.95 12.94
CA LEU A 54 -0.83 -9.19 11.87
C LEU A 54 -0.33 -7.84 11.34
N SER A 55 0.91 -7.84 10.88
CA SER A 55 1.58 -6.68 10.30
C SER A 55 2.32 -7.06 9.02
N VAL A 56 2.16 -6.26 7.98
CA VAL A 56 2.95 -6.42 6.74
C VAL A 56 4.44 -6.07 6.92
N PHE A 57 4.79 -5.42 8.03
CA PHE A 57 6.17 -5.08 8.39
C PHE A 57 6.86 -6.17 9.22
N ASP A 58 6.13 -7.24 9.56
CA ASP A 58 6.67 -8.40 10.27
C ASP A 58 6.86 -9.56 9.29
N ALA A 59 8.11 -9.99 9.11
CA ALA A 59 8.46 -11.04 8.17
C ALA A 59 7.85 -12.41 8.54
N GLU A 60 7.56 -12.67 9.82
CA GLU A 60 6.89 -13.90 10.25
C GLU A 60 5.40 -13.86 9.90
N ASP A 61 4.76 -12.69 10.09
CA ASP A 61 3.35 -12.51 9.77
C ASP A 61 3.07 -12.70 8.28
N VAL A 62 3.87 -12.05 7.41
CA VAL A 62 3.67 -12.12 5.96
C VAL A 62 3.91 -13.51 5.37
N ARG A 63 4.62 -14.37 6.10
CA ARG A 63 4.88 -15.78 5.71
C ARG A 63 3.81 -16.76 6.18
N LEU A 64 2.79 -16.30 6.91
CA LEU A 64 1.74 -17.19 7.39
C LEU A 64 0.90 -17.73 6.23
N PRO A 65 0.53 -19.03 6.28
CA PRO A 65 -0.39 -19.61 5.32
C PRO A 65 -1.71 -18.82 5.26
N GLY A 66 -2.18 -18.51 4.05
CA GLY A 66 -3.43 -17.79 3.85
C GLY A 66 -3.37 -16.30 4.17
N PHE A 67 -2.18 -15.72 4.44
CA PHE A 67 -2.02 -14.27 4.52
C PHE A 67 -2.36 -13.60 3.18
N TRP A 68 -1.93 -14.22 2.09
CA TRP A 68 -2.13 -13.78 0.70
C TRP A 68 -3.14 -14.68 0.01
N SER A 69 -4.10 -14.08 -0.69
CA SER A 69 -5.08 -14.81 -1.51
C SER A 69 -5.12 -14.23 -2.93
N GLY A 70 -5.60 -15.02 -3.87
CA GLY A 70 -5.57 -14.64 -5.28
C GLY A 70 -4.24 -14.98 -5.95
N GLU A 71 -4.23 -15.01 -7.26
CA GLU A 71 -3.05 -15.35 -8.07
C GLU A 71 -2.35 -14.05 -8.52
N PRO A 72 -1.12 -13.79 -8.08
CA PRO A 72 -0.36 -12.64 -8.56
C PRO A 72 0.17 -12.88 -9.98
N ILE A 73 0.36 -11.79 -10.73
CA ILE A 73 0.75 -11.81 -12.14
C ILE A 73 2.04 -12.60 -12.41
N TRP A 74 2.97 -12.63 -11.46
CA TRP A 74 4.20 -13.44 -11.62
C TRP A 74 3.91 -14.94 -11.59
N ASN A 75 2.96 -15.40 -10.78
CA ASN A 75 2.54 -16.80 -10.81
C ASN A 75 1.82 -17.13 -12.13
N THR A 76 0.99 -16.20 -12.62
CA THR A 76 0.32 -16.36 -13.92
C THR A 76 1.33 -16.45 -15.07
N ALA A 77 2.38 -15.60 -15.05
CA ALA A 77 3.46 -15.63 -16.03
C ALA A 77 4.20 -16.99 -16.00
N GLU A 78 4.66 -17.41 -14.83
CA GLU A 78 5.39 -18.67 -14.64
C GLU A 78 4.55 -19.91 -15.08
N ARG A 79 3.27 -19.92 -14.75
CA ARG A 79 2.35 -21.01 -15.20
C ARG A 79 2.18 -21.07 -16.70
N GLN A 80 2.39 -19.97 -17.40
CA GLN A 80 2.36 -19.89 -18.86
C GLN A 80 3.73 -20.15 -19.50
N GLY A 81 4.74 -20.53 -18.71
CA GLY A 81 6.09 -20.83 -19.19
C GLY A 81 6.95 -19.58 -19.41
N LEU A 82 6.54 -18.43 -18.88
CA LEU A 82 7.32 -17.19 -18.91
C LEU A 82 8.16 -17.07 -17.64
N THR A 83 9.26 -16.32 -17.72
CA THR A 83 10.14 -16.08 -16.58
C THR A 83 9.82 -14.73 -15.93
N ALA A 84 9.66 -14.72 -14.59
CA ALA A 84 9.40 -13.52 -13.81
C ALA A 84 10.55 -13.20 -12.85
N ASN A 85 11.04 -11.96 -12.88
CA ASN A 85 12.01 -11.42 -11.93
C ASN A 85 11.36 -10.30 -11.10
N ILE A 86 11.21 -10.52 -9.79
CA ILE A 86 10.48 -9.62 -8.91
C ILE A 86 11.42 -9.06 -7.85
N PHE A 87 11.65 -7.74 -7.89
CA PHE A 87 12.58 -7.07 -7.00
C PHE A 87 11.81 -6.28 -5.93
N MET A 88 11.76 -6.84 -4.70
CA MET A 88 11.17 -6.22 -3.49
C MET A 88 9.67 -5.93 -3.55
N TRP A 89 8.93 -6.49 -4.50
CA TRP A 89 7.49 -6.24 -4.59
C TRP A 89 6.72 -6.93 -3.46
N PRO A 90 5.80 -6.24 -2.75
CA PRO A 90 4.99 -6.83 -1.69
C PRO A 90 4.27 -8.11 -2.11
N GLY A 91 4.49 -9.20 -1.37
CA GLY A 91 3.94 -10.52 -1.66
C GLY A 91 4.84 -11.46 -2.46
N SER A 92 5.94 -10.97 -3.06
CA SER A 92 6.86 -11.83 -3.82
C SER A 92 7.79 -12.69 -2.96
N GLU A 93 7.89 -12.40 -1.66
CA GLU A 93 8.80 -13.09 -0.73
C GLU A 93 8.34 -14.49 -0.33
N VAL A 94 7.10 -14.83 -0.64
CA VAL A 94 6.50 -16.10 -0.22
C VAL A 94 5.88 -16.84 -1.40
N PRO A 95 5.90 -18.17 -1.39
CA PRO A 95 5.17 -18.94 -2.37
C PRO A 95 3.65 -18.80 -2.12
N ILE A 96 2.93 -18.32 -3.13
CA ILE A 96 1.48 -18.20 -3.12
C ILE A 96 0.91 -19.38 -3.93
N ASP A 97 0.05 -20.17 -3.29
CA ASP A 97 -0.42 -21.44 -3.85
C ASP A 97 0.72 -22.37 -4.33
N GLY A 98 1.83 -22.36 -3.59
CA GLY A 98 3.00 -23.18 -3.88
C GLY A 98 3.88 -22.69 -5.05
N HIS A 99 3.58 -21.50 -5.61
CA HIS A 99 4.34 -20.91 -6.71
C HIS A 99 4.99 -19.59 -6.29
N GLN A 100 6.16 -19.33 -6.85
CA GLN A 100 6.93 -18.10 -6.62
C GLN A 100 7.64 -17.72 -7.93
N ALA A 101 7.98 -16.45 -8.10
CA ALA A 101 8.74 -16.00 -9.27
C ALA A 101 10.10 -16.72 -9.37
N THR A 102 10.60 -16.94 -10.59
CA THR A 102 11.91 -17.56 -10.87
C THR A 102 13.04 -16.84 -10.12
N VAL A 103 13.04 -15.51 -10.14
CA VAL A 103 13.95 -14.68 -9.35
C VAL A 103 13.13 -13.71 -8.51
N TRP A 104 13.43 -13.64 -7.24
CA TRP A 104 12.84 -12.66 -6.34
C TRP A 104 13.85 -12.19 -5.29
N THR A 105 13.66 -10.99 -4.77
CA THR A 105 14.46 -10.46 -3.66
C THR A 105 13.52 -9.94 -2.56
N PRO A 106 13.80 -10.26 -1.28
CA PRO A 106 13.05 -9.69 -0.17
C PRO A 106 13.32 -8.20 -0.06
N TYR A 107 12.37 -7.47 0.55
CA TYR A 107 12.57 -6.06 0.82
C TYR A 107 13.80 -5.83 1.71
N SER A 108 14.62 -4.86 1.34
CA SER A 108 15.75 -4.38 2.12
C SER A 108 16.02 -2.90 1.80
N SER A 109 16.21 -2.09 2.83
CA SER A 109 16.63 -0.69 2.70
C SER A 109 18.14 -0.51 2.49
N LYS A 110 18.95 -1.61 2.56
CA LYS A 110 20.40 -1.54 2.46
C LYS A 110 20.93 -1.18 1.06
N PRO A 111 20.42 -1.79 -0.04
CA PRO A 111 20.88 -1.42 -1.37
C PRO A 111 20.42 0.00 -1.73
N THR A 112 21.31 0.78 -2.32
CA THR A 112 20.96 2.08 -2.89
C THR A 112 20.00 1.91 -4.06
N TYR A 113 19.26 2.96 -4.42
CA TYR A 113 18.35 2.90 -5.57
C TYR A 113 19.07 2.66 -6.89
N TYR A 114 20.32 3.12 -7.04
CA TYR A 114 21.14 2.78 -8.18
C TYR A 114 21.50 1.29 -8.23
N GLN A 115 21.85 0.68 -7.09
CA GLN A 115 22.10 -0.76 -7.03
C GLN A 115 20.84 -1.58 -7.35
N ARG A 116 19.67 -1.11 -6.91
CA ARG A 116 18.39 -1.75 -7.29
C ARG A 116 18.10 -1.61 -8.78
N ALA A 117 18.45 -0.46 -9.40
CA ALA A 117 18.38 -0.28 -10.85
C ALA A 117 19.34 -1.24 -11.58
N ASP A 118 20.54 -1.42 -11.05
CA ASP A 118 21.54 -2.31 -11.64
C ASP A 118 21.05 -3.77 -11.70
N TRP A 119 20.29 -4.25 -10.70
CA TRP A 119 19.70 -5.59 -10.75
C TRP A 119 18.76 -5.78 -11.95
N VAL A 120 17.93 -4.78 -12.23
CA VAL A 120 17.01 -4.83 -13.38
C VAL A 120 17.80 -4.71 -14.69
N ILE A 121 18.77 -3.79 -14.75
CA ILE A 121 19.64 -3.60 -15.92
C ILE A 121 20.40 -4.91 -16.23
N GLU A 122 20.98 -5.54 -15.22
CA GLU A 122 21.69 -6.80 -15.36
C GLU A 122 20.78 -7.90 -15.92
N ALA A 123 19.58 -8.06 -15.35
CA ALA A 123 18.62 -9.05 -15.83
C ALA A 123 18.20 -8.82 -17.28
N MET A 124 18.01 -7.56 -17.66
CA MET A 124 17.48 -7.18 -18.98
C MET A 124 18.54 -6.94 -20.06
N THR A 125 19.83 -7.04 -19.73
CA THR A 125 20.95 -6.89 -20.69
C THR A 125 21.71 -8.20 -20.95
N ARG A 126 21.18 -9.33 -20.48
CA ARG A 126 21.66 -10.69 -20.77
C ARG A 126 21.41 -11.06 -22.24
N PRO A 127 21.97 -12.21 -22.72
CA PRO A 127 21.54 -12.77 -23.98
C PRO A 127 20.02 -12.92 -24.07
N GLU A 128 19.44 -12.66 -25.22
CA GLU A 128 17.97 -12.56 -25.40
C GLU A 128 17.21 -13.76 -24.79
N ALA A 129 17.73 -14.97 -24.93
CA ALA A 129 17.12 -16.20 -24.41
C ALA A 129 17.10 -16.30 -22.87
N GLU A 130 17.81 -15.40 -22.17
CA GLU A 130 17.91 -15.38 -20.71
C GLU A 130 17.17 -14.17 -20.07
N ILE A 131 16.56 -13.33 -20.92
CA ILE A 131 15.84 -12.13 -20.46
C ILE A 131 14.47 -12.54 -19.95
N PRO A 132 14.09 -12.16 -18.71
CA PRO A 132 12.75 -12.42 -18.20
C PRO A 132 11.68 -11.62 -18.95
N GLU A 133 10.51 -12.23 -19.16
CA GLU A 133 9.37 -11.57 -19.81
C GLU A 133 8.61 -10.63 -18.88
N LEU A 134 8.70 -10.85 -17.57
CA LEU A 134 8.10 -9.98 -16.54
C LEU A 134 9.17 -9.53 -15.56
N VAL A 135 9.29 -8.22 -15.37
CA VAL A 135 10.10 -7.64 -14.30
C VAL A 135 9.25 -6.67 -13.50
N MET A 136 9.23 -6.84 -12.17
CA MET A 136 8.60 -5.89 -11.26
C MET A 136 9.64 -5.38 -10.27
N TRP A 137 9.60 -4.08 -9.97
CA TRP A 137 10.62 -3.39 -9.20
C TRP A 137 9.98 -2.31 -8.33
N TYR A 138 10.37 -2.25 -7.04
CA TYR A 138 9.77 -1.38 -6.04
C TYR A 138 10.77 -0.38 -5.44
N PHE A 139 10.28 0.82 -5.21
CA PHE A 139 10.91 1.86 -4.39
C PHE A 139 9.97 2.28 -3.27
N GLU A 140 10.49 2.44 -2.06
CA GLU A 140 9.73 2.95 -0.91
C GLU A 140 9.69 4.48 -0.85
N GLU A 141 10.50 5.18 -1.62
CA GLU A 141 10.53 6.64 -1.65
C GLU A 141 9.73 7.21 -2.85
N PRO A 142 9.14 8.39 -2.67
CA PRO A 142 9.31 9.39 -1.60
C PRO A 142 8.41 9.22 -0.36
N ASP A 143 7.72 8.11 -0.19
CA ASP A 143 6.76 7.88 0.91
C ASP A 143 7.36 8.09 2.30
N ALA A 144 8.50 7.47 2.61
CA ALA A 144 9.15 7.58 3.93
C ALA A 144 9.55 9.04 4.25
N THR A 145 10.05 9.76 3.25
CA THR A 145 10.40 11.18 3.36
C THR A 145 9.14 12.03 3.57
N MET A 146 8.06 11.76 2.83
CA MET A 146 6.80 12.49 2.98
C MET A 146 6.12 12.24 4.32
N HIS A 147 6.20 11.03 4.88
CA HIS A 147 5.74 10.77 6.23
C HIS A 147 6.45 11.62 7.29
N THR A 148 7.74 11.84 7.11
CA THR A 148 8.58 12.56 8.08
C THR A 148 8.46 14.07 7.97
N TYR A 149 8.48 14.60 6.76
CA TYR A 149 8.61 16.03 6.49
C TYR A 149 7.34 16.66 5.89
N GLY A 150 6.41 15.85 5.39
CA GLY A 150 5.21 16.28 4.67
C GLY A 150 5.40 16.25 3.14
N PRO A 151 4.28 16.09 2.39
CA PRO A 151 4.35 15.95 0.92
C PRO A 151 4.87 17.20 0.21
N ASP A 152 4.61 18.40 0.75
CA ASP A 152 5.02 19.68 0.14
C ASP A 152 6.39 20.17 0.63
N SER A 153 7.11 19.35 1.37
CA SER A 153 8.40 19.74 1.94
C SER A 153 9.53 19.78 0.88
N PRO A 154 10.54 20.66 1.05
CA PRO A 154 11.72 20.63 0.19
C PRO A 154 12.43 19.28 0.17
N GLN A 155 12.36 18.53 1.28
CA GLN A 155 12.92 17.18 1.38
C GLN A 155 12.18 16.19 0.48
N ALA A 156 10.84 16.26 0.44
CA ALA A 156 10.03 15.41 -0.45
C ALA A 156 10.32 15.71 -1.94
N VAL A 157 10.44 16.99 -2.29
CA VAL A 157 10.84 17.43 -3.64
C VAL A 157 12.21 16.88 -4.01
N ALA A 158 13.21 17.07 -3.14
CA ALA A 158 14.57 16.58 -3.38
C ALA A 158 14.62 15.06 -3.53
N GLN A 159 13.79 14.32 -2.78
CA GLN A 159 13.71 12.88 -2.88
C GLN A 159 13.06 12.43 -4.19
N ALA A 160 12.00 13.11 -4.64
CA ALA A 160 11.40 12.87 -5.95
C ALA A 160 12.40 13.12 -7.11
N GLU A 161 13.19 14.20 -7.03
CA GLU A 161 14.25 14.50 -8.00
C GLU A 161 15.36 13.44 -7.97
N HIS A 162 15.68 12.91 -6.78
CA HIS A 162 16.64 11.81 -6.65
C HIS A 162 16.13 10.55 -7.37
N ILE A 163 14.88 10.15 -7.14
CA ILE A 163 14.27 9.01 -7.85
C ILE A 163 14.23 9.26 -9.36
N ASP A 164 13.86 10.47 -9.82
CA ASP A 164 13.92 10.81 -11.25
C ASP A 164 15.34 10.66 -11.84
N SER A 165 16.37 10.95 -11.04
CA SER A 165 17.77 10.77 -11.45
C SER A 165 18.15 9.29 -11.55
N VAL A 166 17.66 8.44 -10.64
CA VAL A 166 17.81 6.98 -10.72
C VAL A 166 17.10 6.42 -11.97
N LEU A 167 15.88 6.87 -12.25
CA LEU A 167 15.15 6.48 -13.45
C LEU A 167 15.88 6.93 -14.73
N ARG A 168 16.47 8.14 -14.74
CA ARG A 168 17.29 8.63 -15.85
C ARG A 168 18.48 7.73 -16.11
N TYR A 169 19.18 7.31 -15.06
CA TYR A 169 20.26 6.32 -15.14
C TYR A 169 19.75 5.01 -15.74
N PHE A 170 18.68 4.46 -15.16
CA PHE A 170 18.05 3.22 -15.61
C PHE A 170 17.70 3.28 -17.11
N PHE A 171 16.95 4.29 -17.56
CA PHE A 171 16.51 4.42 -18.94
C PHE A 171 17.66 4.67 -19.93
N ARG A 172 18.79 5.23 -19.47
CA ARG A 172 20.00 5.32 -20.28
C ARG A 172 20.63 3.96 -20.46
N GLU A 173 20.80 3.20 -19.41
CA GLU A 173 21.53 1.93 -19.41
C GLU A 173 20.74 0.78 -20.05
N ILE A 174 19.41 0.77 -19.84
CA ILE A 174 18.55 -0.30 -20.38
C ILE A 174 18.47 -0.30 -21.91
N ARG A 175 18.86 0.80 -22.58
CA ARG A 175 18.97 0.86 -24.04
C ARG A 175 19.97 -0.16 -24.63
N ARG A 176 20.85 -0.71 -23.81
CA ARG A 176 21.78 -1.78 -24.19
C ARG A 176 21.10 -3.15 -24.28
N SER A 177 19.87 -3.28 -23.80
CA SER A 177 19.12 -4.53 -23.89
C SER A 177 18.89 -4.92 -25.36
N PRO A 178 19.14 -6.17 -25.75
CA PRO A 178 18.87 -6.63 -27.12
C PRO A 178 17.36 -6.62 -27.45
N VAL A 179 16.51 -6.51 -26.45
CA VAL A 179 15.05 -6.49 -26.61
C VAL A 179 14.45 -5.11 -26.34
N PHE A 180 15.25 -4.05 -26.21
CA PHE A 180 14.80 -2.73 -25.77
C PHE A 180 13.55 -2.23 -26.51
N GLU A 181 13.51 -2.34 -27.81
CA GLU A 181 12.39 -1.89 -28.66
C GLU A 181 11.08 -2.70 -28.44
N ARG A 182 11.16 -3.80 -27.70
CA ARG A 182 10.01 -4.66 -27.38
C ARG A 182 9.58 -4.55 -25.91
N ILE A 183 10.29 -3.75 -25.10
CA ILE A 183 9.96 -3.58 -23.69
C ILE A 183 8.80 -2.60 -23.54
N ASN A 184 7.79 -2.98 -22.80
CA ASN A 184 6.76 -2.08 -22.30
C ASN A 184 7.13 -1.66 -20.87
N PHE A 185 7.27 -0.35 -20.64
CA PHE A 185 7.58 0.20 -19.33
C PHE A 185 6.31 0.76 -18.69
N ILE A 186 6.01 0.34 -17.47
CA ILE A 186 4.94 0.88 -16.64
C ILE A 186 5.59 1.49 -15.40
N VAL A 187 5.39 2.79 -15.20
CA VAL A 187 5.81 3.52 -14.01
C VAL A 187 4.56 3.97 -13.27
N THR A 188 4.35 3.47 -12.07
CA THR A 188 3.15 3.79 -11.28
C THR A 188 3.50 3.99 -9.81
N ALA A 189 2.60 4.62 -9.06
CA ALA A 189 2.63 4.68 -7.60
C ALA A 189 1.55 3.78 -7.01
N ASP A 190 1.61 3.53 -5.73
CA ASP A 190 0.64 2.72 -4.98
C ASP A 190 -0.45 3.58 -4.31
N HIS A 191 -0.14 4.82 -3.98
CA HIS A 191 -1.04 5.84 -3.43
C HIS A 191 -0.39 7.22 -3.49
N GLY A 192 -1.16 8.24 -3.16
CA GLY A 192 -0.66 9.59 -2.89
C GLY A 192 -0.33 9.80 -1.41
N MET A 193 -0.25 11.06 -0.98
CA MET A 193 0.12 11.45 0.38
C MET A 193 -0.60 12.74 0.78
N ALA A 194 -1.26 12.74 1.93
CA ALA A 194 -1.89 13.93 2.50
C ALA A 194 -1.05 14.53 3.63
N ALA A 195 -1.00 15.86 3.70
CA ALA A 195 -0.34 16.58 4.78
C ALA A 195 -1.10 16.43 6.10
N LEU A 196 -0.38 16.18 7.18
CA LEU A 196 -0.90 16.12 8.55
C LEU A 196 -0.56 17.38 9.34
N SER A 197 -1.49 17.76 10.24
CA SER A 197 -1.29 18.83 11.23
C SER A 197 -1.51 18.28 12.65
N PRO A 198 -0.69 18.69 13.63
CA PRO A 198 -0.88 18.32 15.04
C PRO A 198 -2.25 18.72 15.60
N GLU A 199 -2.86 19.79 15.08
CA GLU A 199 -4.19 20.27 15.51
C GLU A 199 -5.34 19.39 14.94
N ARG A 200 -5.08 18.63 13.90
CA ARG A 200 -6.06 17.72 13.26
C ARG A 200 -5.97 16.32 13.86
N TYR A 201 -6.20 16.25 15.17
CA TYR A 201 -6.09 15.03 15.95
C TYR A 201 -7.34 14.80 16.77
N ILE A 202 -7.88 13.58 16.75
CA ILE A 202 -9.03 13.17 17.55
C ILE A 202 -8.67 11.89 18.31
N ASN A 203 -8.72 11.97 19.64
CA ASN A 203 -8.67 10.79 20.49
C ASN A 203 -10.08 10.24 20.67
N LEU A 204 -10.31 9.00 20.25
CA LEU A 204 -11.61 8.33 20.32
C LEU A 204 -11.94 7.78 21.72
N MET A 205 -10.91 7.54 22.55
CA MET A 205 -11.11 6.90 23.85
C MET A 205 -12.06 7.67 24.79
N PRO A 206 -11.93 9.00 24.97
CA PRO A 206 -12.85 9.74 25.84
C PRO A 206 -14.26 9.92 25.26
N LEU A 207 -14.46 9.60 23.99
CA LEU A 207 -15.76 9.71 23.32
C LEU A 207 -16.64 8.47 23.49
N LEU A 208 -16.03 7.33 23.77
CA LEU A 208 -16.67 6.01 23.75
C LEU A 208 -16.70 5.41 25.16
N ASP A 209 -17.70 4.57 25.43
CA ASP A 209 -17.69 3.71 26.61
C ASP A 209 -16.62 2.63 26.44
N THR A 210 -15.51 2.78 27.17
CA THR A 210 -14.35 1.89 27.10
C THR A 210 -14.67 0.45 27.49
N THR A 211 -15.72 0.21 28.28
CA THR A 211 -16.17 -1.15 28.67
C THR A 211 -16.84 -1.89 27.52
N GLN A 212 -17.23 -1.18 26.49
CA GLN A 212 -17.85 -1.72 25.27
C GLN A 212 -16.86 -1.92 24.13
N VAL A 213 -15.63 -1.35 24.23
CA VAL A 213 -14.58 -1.49 23.22
C VAL A 213 -13.81 -2.78 23.48
N ILE A 214 -13.75 -3.66 22.47
CA ILE A 214 -13.06 -4.96 22.54
C ILE A 214 -11.61 -4.81 22.09
N ARG A 215 -11.39 -4.12 20.98
CA ARG A 215 -10.06 -3.84 20.43
C ARG A 215 -10.08 -2.68 19.44
N THR A 216 -8.91 -2.14 19.18
CA THR A 216 -8.68 -1.16 18.11
C THR A 216 -7.57 -1.63 17.19
N VAL A 217 -7.65 -1.22 15.91
CA VAL A 217 -6.60 -1.35 14.92
C VAL A 217 -6.27 0.06 14.44
N PRO A 218 -5.26 0.72 15.06
CA PRO A 218 -4.87 2.08 14.70
C PRO A 218 -4.36 2.16 13.26
N GLY A 219 -4.59 3.29 12.62
CA GLY A 219 -4.18 3.58 11.26
C GLY A 219 -5.26 4.33 10.48
N THR A 220 -5.07 4.43 9.18
CA THR A 220 -6.03 4.98 8.24
C THR A 220 -6.34 3.90 7.20
N PRO A 221 -7.56 3.34 7.17
CA PRO A 221 -8.67 3.56 8.10
C PRO A 221 -8.40 3.07 9.53
N PHE A 222 -9.14 3.61 10.49
CA PHE A 222 -9.11 3.15 11.88
C PHE A 222 -10.14 2.02 12.07
N GLY A 223 -9.68 0.87 12.54
CA GLY A 223 -10.54 -0.26 12.90
C GLY A 223 -10.98 -0.19 14.34
N LEU A 224 -12.28 -0.32 14.59
CA LEU A 224 -12.86 -0.33 15.94
C LEU A 224 -13.77 -1.56 16.10
N GLU A 225 -13.41 -2.44 17.02
CA GLU A 225 -14.23 -3.59 17.42
C GLU A 225 -14.90 -3.28 18.74
N VAL A 226 -16.21 -3.27 18.74
CA VAL A 226 -17.03 -3.07 19.95
C VAL A 226 -18.00 -4.21 20.12
N LYS A 227 -18.63 -4.33 21.31
CA LYS A 227 -19.75 -5.25 21.51
C LYS A 227 -20.88 -4.89 20.53
N GLU A 228 -21.54 -5.91 20.03
CA GLU A 228 -22.51 -5.77 18.93
C GLU A 228 -23.67 -4.81 19.28
N GLU A 229 -24.18 -4.89 20.49
CA GLU A 229 -25.25 -4.03 21.01
C GLU A 229 -24.85 -2.55 21.12
N TYR A 230 -23.55 -2.25 21.17
CA TYR A 230 -23.04 -0.88 21.26
C TYR A 230 -22.68 -0.26 19.90
N ALA A 231 -22.57 -1.05 18.85
CA ALA A 231 -22.01 -0.63 17.55
C ALA A 231 -22.75 0.59 16.96
N ASP A 232 -24.08 0.60 16.95
CA ASP A 232 -24.84 1.72 16.39
C ASP A 232 -24.73 2.99 17.24
N THR A 233 -24.57 2.83 18.56
CA THR A 233 -24.32 3.95 19.46
C THR A 233 -22.94 4.54 19.23
N ALA A 234 -21.89 3.71 19.12
CA ALA A 234 -20.55 4.15 18.80
C ALA A 234 -20.50 4.91 17.46
N ILE A 235 -21.10 4.36 16.41
CA ILE A 235 -21.18 5.01 15.10
C ILE A 235 -21.86 6.38 15.18
N ARG A 236 -22.94 6.49 15.93
CA ARG A 236 -23.66 7.76 16.11
C ARG A 236 -22.79 8.79 16.83
N ILE A 237 -22.06 8.39 17.85
CA ILE A 237 -21.12 9.26 18.58
C ILE A 237 -20.03 9.74 17.62
N LEU A 238 -19.36 8.82 16.93
CA LEU A 238 -18.25 9.13 16.00
C LEU A 238 -18.70 10.10 14.89
N ARG A 239 -19.86 9.85 14.28
CA ARG A 239 -20.41 10.74 13.24
C ARG A 239 -20.75 12.14 13.75
N ARG A 240 -21.19 12.28 15.00
CA ARG A 240 -21.49 13.59 15.63
C ARG A 240 -20.24 14.37 16.02
N THR A 241 -19.13 13.69 16.28
CA THR A 241 -17.85 14.34 16.59
C THR A 241 -17.33 15.14 15.41
N GLY A 242 -17.63 14.73 14.17
CA GLY A 242 -17.15 15.36 12.94
C GLY A 242 -15.75 14.86 12.53
N HIS A 243 -15.30 15.33 11.39
CA HIS A 243 -13.99 15.02 10.78
C HIS A 243 -13.69 13.53 10.60
N MET A 244 -14.73 12.71 10.57
CA MET A 244 -14.65 11.28 10.27
C MET A 244 -15.98 10.74 9.77
N LYS A 245 -15.91 9.63 9.06
CA LYS A 245 -17.05 8.82 8.66
C LYS A 245 -16.90 7.45 9.32
N ALA A 246 -17.99 6.89 9.83
CA ALA A 246 -18.00 5.59 10.48
C ALA A 246 -19.15 4.73 9.97
N TRP A 247 -18.89 3.44 9.74
CA TRP A 247 -19.88 2.47 9.29
C TRP A 247 -19.67 1.13 9.99
N ARG A 248 -20.74 0.36 10.11
CA ARG A 248 -20.58 -1.08 10.22
C ARG A 248 -19.86 -1.58 8.97
N ARG A 249 -18.94 -2.54 9.09
CA ARG A 249 -18.15 -3.03 7.95
C ARG A 249 -19.03 -3.48 6.77
N GLU A 250 -20.12 -4.19 7.05
CA GLU A 250 -21.06 -4.68 6.06
C GLU A 250 -21.94 -3.60 5.41
N GLN A 251 -21.93 -2.38 6.00
CA GLN A 251 -22.64 -1.20 5.49
C GLN A 251 -21.69 -0.20 4.81
N MET A 252 -20.44 -0.57 4.60
CA MET A 252 -19.50 0.26 3.85
C MET A 252 -20.06 0.59 2.46
N PRO A 253 -19.92 1.83 1.99
CA PRO A 253 -20.35 2.20 0.64
C PRO A 253 -19.71 1.27 -0.41
N ARG A 254 -20.52 0.73 -1.32
CA ARG A 254 -20.09 -0.25 -2.33
C ARG A 254 -18.89 0.18 -3.15
N ARG A 255 -18.72 1.48 -3.36
CA ARG A 255 -17.59 2.04 -4.13
C ARG A 255 -16.21 1.76 -3.55
N PHE A 256 -16.13 1.44 -2.26
CA PHE A 256 -14.86 1.09 -1.60
C PHE A 256 -14.43 -0.35 -1.89
N HIS A 257 -15.37 -1.23 -2.30
CA HIS A 257 -15.09 -2.67 -2.43
C HIS A 257 -14.40 -3.24 -1.19
N TYR A 258 -14.86 -2.81 -0.01
CA TYR A 258 -14.24 -3.05 1.29
C TYR A 258 -15.32 -3.20 2.36
N GLY A 259 -15.12 -4.13 3.29
CA GLY A 259 -16.07 -4.39 4.39
C GLY A 259 -16.53 -5.84 4.49
N THR A 260 -16.20 -6.69 3.51
CA THR A 260 -16.73 -8.06 3.40
C THR A 260 -15.75 -9.16 3.80
N HIS A 261 -14.44 -8.85 4.00
CA HIS A 261 -13.47 -9.87 4.40
C HIS A 261 -13.89 -10.55 5.73
N PRO A 262 -13.99 -11.88 5.79
CA PRO A 262 -14.70 -12.57 6.87
C PRO A 262 -14.00 -12.49 8.24
N THR A 263 -12.66 -12.39 8.28
CA THR A 263 -11.90 -12.53 9.55
C THR A 263 -11.01 -11.34 9.91
N ARG A 264 -10.69 -10.45 8.96
CA ARG A 264 -9.63 -9.43 9.12
C ARG A 264 -10.12 -8.01 9.36
N LEU A 265 -11.43 -7.78 9.32
CA LEU A 265 -12.01 -6.47 9.56
C LEU A 265 -12.70 -6.41 10.92
N THR A 266 -12.57 -5.28 11.60
CA THR A 266 -13.35 -4.95 12.80
C THR A 266 -14.81 -4.67 12.42
N ASN A 267 -15.73 -4.74 13.40
CA ASN A 267 -17.15 -4.53 13.10
C ASN A 267 -17.51 -3.08 12.75
N ILE A 268 -16.64 -2.11 13.11
CA ILE A 268 -16.76 -0.70 12.69
C ILE A 268 -15.48 -0.28 11.98
N ILE A 269 -15.64 0.38 10.83
CA ILE A 269 -14.58 1.02 10.07
C ILE A 269 -14.77 2.54 10.17
N VAL A 270 -13.73 3.24 10.60
CA VAL A 270 -13.73 4.69 10.74
C VAL A 270 -12.72 5.29 9.78
N ILE A 271 -13.19 6.15 8.90
CA ILE A 271 -12.36 6.87 7.92
C ILE A 271 -12.27 8.32 8.36
N PRO A 272 -11.09 8.82 8.75
CA PRO A 272 -10.92 10.24 9.02
C PRO A 272 -11.06 11.07 7.76
N GLU A 273 -11.43 12.35 7.89
CA GLU A 273 -11.25 13.33 6.83
C GLU A 273 -9.76 13.45 6.49
N THR A 274 -9.44 13.75 5.24
CA THR A 274 -8.07 13.85 4.76
C THR A 274 -7.28 14.87 5.59
N GLY A 275 -6.10 14.47 6.05
CA GLY A 275 -5.25 15.26 6.93
C GLY A 275 -5.55 15.16 8.43
N TRP A 276 -6.58 14.38 8.84
CA TRP A 276 -6.89 14.13 10.26
C TRP A 276 -6.29 12.81 10.74
N THR A 277 -5.86 12.80 11.99
CA THR A 277 -5.34 11.61 12.68
C THR A 277 -6.33 11.14 13.75
N LEU A 278 -6.65 9.86 13.75
CA LEU A 278 -7.43 9.21 14.80
C LEU A 278 -6.53 8.36 15.69
N ASP A 279 -6.78 8.40 16.99
CA ASP A 279 -6.12 7.54 17.98
C ASP A 279 -7.13 7.02 19.01
N TYR A 280 -6.72 6.05 19.78
CA TYR A 280 -7.46 5.55 20.94
C TYR A 280 -6.45 5.31 22.07
N ALA A 281 -6.25 6.30 22.91
CA ALA A 281 -5.21 6.30 23.93
C ALA A 281 -5.69 6.97 25.23
N ALA A 282 -5.16 6.51 26.37
CA ALA A 282 -5.46 7.10 27.68
C ALA A 282 -4.99 8.57 27.78
N GLU A 283 -3.91 8.89 27.08
CA GLU A 283 -3.37 10.24 27.01
C GLU A 283 -3.25 10.68 25.55
N THR A 284 -3.43 11.97 25.30
CA THR A 284 -3.25 12.55 23.97
C THR A 284 -1.79 12.43 23.52
N ARG A 285 -1.58 11.85 22.35
CA ARG A 285 -0.24 11.68 21.76
C ARG A 285 0.08 12.82 20.80
N LEU A 286 1.34 13.21 20.79
CA LEU A 286 1.81 14.16 19.78
C LEU A 286 1.87 13.49 18.39
N VAL A 287 1.21 14.11 17.42
CA VAL A 287 1.30 13.71 16.01
C VAL A 287 2.68 14.12 15.49
N ARG A 288 3.58 13.16 15.34
CA ARG A 288 4.95 13.40 14.85
C ARG A 288 5.05 13.35 13.34
N LYS A 289 4.23 12.52 12.70
CA LYS A 289 4.19 12.43 11.25
C LYS A 289 3.66 13.72 10.64
N ARG A 290 4.21 14.10 9.50
CA ARG A 290 3.81 15.28 8.72
C ARG A 290 3.01 14.93 7.48
N GLY A 291 2.98 13.66 7.10
CA GLY A 291 2.17 13.13 6.03
C GLY A 291 1.67 11.72 6.33
N THR A 292 0.54 11.35 5.75
CA THR A 292 0.03 9.97 5.75
C THR A 292 -0.92 9.75 4.57
N HIS A 293 -1.26 8.49 4.36
CA HIS A 293 -2.17 8.02 3.32
C HIS A 293 -3.20 7.06 3.93
N GLY A 294 -4.00 6.36 3.09
CA GLY A 294 -5.05 5.43 3.56
C GLY A 294 -6.43 6.07 3.68
N PHE A 295 -6.57 7.34 3.31
CA PHE A 295 -7.84 8.07 3.29
C PHE A 295 -8.78 7.58 2.18
N ASP A 296 -9.89 8.26 1.99
CA ASP A 296 -10.82 8.00 0.89
C ASP A 296 -10.03 8.02 -0.45
N ASN A 297 -10.09 6.93 -1.18
CA ASN A 297 -9.31 6.76 -2.41
C ASN A 297 -9.75 7.68 -3.57
N ARG A 298 -10.85 8.42 -3.39
CA ARG A 298 -11.29 9.48 -4.33
C ARG A 298 -10.79 10.87 -3.95
N ASP A 299 -10.16 11.01 -2.78
CA ASP A 299 -9.53 12.26 -2.43
C ASP A 299 -8.28 12.45 -3.30
N ARG A 300 -8.14 13.66 -3.83
CA ARG A 300 -7.08 13.97 -4.79
C ARG A 300 -5.67 13.70 -4.23
N ASP A 301 -5.50 13.91 -2.92
CA ASP A 301 -4.22 13.65 -2.24
C ASP A 301 -3.85 12.14 -2.24
N MET A 302 -4.82 11.25 -2.53
CA MET A 302 -4.59 9.80 -2.63
C MET A 302 -4.37 9.33 -4.07
N HIS A 303 -4.58 10.19 -5.07
CA HIS A 303 -4.41 9.81 -6.47
C HIS A 303 -2.95 9.46 -6.76
N MET A 304 -2.76 8.61 -7.72
CA MET A 304 -1.47 8.10 -8.14
C MET A 304 -1.28 8.25 -9.65
N VAL A 305 -0.04 8.21 -10.08
CA VAL A 305 0.33 8.28 -11.50
C VAL A 305 0.38 6.89 -12.12
N PHE A 306 0.11 6.84 -13.42
CA PHE A 306 0.25 5.65 -14.26
C PHE A 306 0.81 6.05 -15.62
#